data_7b48f5f2480a68d38f730d4d53078702
#
_entry.id   7b48f5f2480a68d38f730d4d53078702
#
_cell.length_a   1.000
_cell.length_b   1.000
_cell.length_c   1.000
_cell.angle_alpha   90.00
_cell.angle_beta   90.00
_cell.angle_gamma   90.00
#
_symmetry.space_group_name_H-M   'P 1'
#
loop_
_entity.id
_entity.type
_entity.pdbx_description
1 polymer ?
#
loop_
_entity_poly.entity_id
_entity_poly.type
_entity_poly.pdbx_seq_one_letter_code
_entity_poly.pdbx_strand_id
1 'polypeptide(L)'
;MLFNDTSEMKEFGFIGFETIDTLMMYECSQVPKQKGIYFVLKQGPSNFLQNSVGGHFKGKNPTVSINELKNNLVEDTLVVYIGKAGGSNSRATLHSRLKQYMRFGEGEPVGHWGGRLIWQLKNHRELTIC
;
A
#
# COMPACT_ATOMS: atom_id res chain seq x y z
N MET A 1 3.83 11.70 18.70
CA MET A 1 3.92 12.09 17.29
C MET A 1 2.72 11.58 16.54
N LEU A 2 2.08 12.48 15.80
CA LEU A 2 0.85 12.17 15.10
C LEU A 2 1.14 12.14 13.61
N PHE A 3 1.73 11.44 12.92
CA PHE A 3 2.02 11.40 11.48
C PHE A 3 0.94 12.09 10.61
N ASN A 4 0.72 13.39 10.85
CA ASN A 4 -0.31 14.18 10.15
C ASN A 4 0.22 14.90 8.90
N ASP A 5 1.52 14.99 8.74
CA ASP A 5 2.13 15.55 7.54
C ASP A 5 3.46 14.86 7.22
N THR A 6 3.88 15.00 5.96
CA THR A 6 5.08 14.34 5.46
C THR A 6 6.36 14.93 6.04
N SER A 7 6.36 16.22 6.39
CA SER A 7 7.53 16.88 6.99
C SER A 7 7.86 16.26 8.35
N GLU A 8 6.85 16.06 9.17
CA GLU A 8 7.00 15.42 10.48
C GLU A 8 7.54 13.98 10.34
N MET A 9 7.02 13.24 9.36
CA MET A 9 7.49 11.88 9.09
C MET A 9 8.95 11.86 8.63
N LYS A 10 9.35 12.80 7.78
CA LYS A 10 10.75 12.93 7.33
C LYS A 10 11.69 13.23 8.48
N GLU A 11 11.29 14.12 9.39
CA GLU A 11 12.07 14.43 10.59
C GLU A 11 12.24 13.20 11.48
N PHE A 12 11.25 12.33 11.52
CA PHE A 12 11.31 11.09 12.30
C PHE A 12 12.20 10.02 11.64
N GLY A 13 12.53 10.16 10.37
CA GLY A 13 13.42 9.25 9.68
C GLY A 13 12.81 8.47 8.50
N PHE A 14 11.56 8.73 8.15
CA PHE A 14 10.96 8.10 6.97
C PHE A 14 11.58 8.66 5.69
N ILE A 15 11.79 7.78 4.73
CA ILE A 15 12.37 8.11 3.42
C ILE A 15 11.50 7.55 2.30
N GLY A 16 11.79 7.92 1.07
CA GLY A 16 11.11 7.45 -0.12
C GLY A 16 10.09 8.44 -0.62
N PHE A 17 8.88 8.42 -0.08
CA PHE A 17 7.78 9.33 -0.46
C PHE A 17 7.53 9.34 -1.97
N GLU A 18 7.44 8.14 -2.56
CA GLU A 18 7.13 7.96 -3.98
C GLU A 18 5.68 7.52 -4.15
N THR A 19 5.04 8.00 -5.23
CA THR A 19 3.69 7.55 -5.56
C THR A 19 3.71 6.10 -6.03
N ILE A 20 2.57 5.41 -5.87
CA ILE A 20 2.41 4.05 -6.38
C ILE A 20 2.65 4.04 -7.90
N ASP A 21 2.15 5.04 -8.63
CA ASP A 21 2.36 5.14 -10.06
C ASP A 21 3.86 5.18 -10.44
N THR A 22 4.63 5.98 -9.72
CA THR A 22 6.10 6.04 -9.92
C THR A 22 6.77 4.71 -9.60
N LEU A 23 6.39 4.08 -8.49
CA LEU A 23 6.94 2.78 -8.12
C LEU A 23 6.65 1.70 -9.17
N MET A 24 5.45 1.71 -9.73
CA MET A 24 5.08 0.79 -10.82
C MET A 24 5.88 1.07 -12.08
N MET A 25 6.06 2.34 -12.44
CA MET A 25 6.81 2.75 -13.63
C MET A 25 8.25 2.25 -13.61
N TYR A 26 8.90 2.31 -12.46
CA TYR A 26 10.30 1.90 -12.27
C TYR A 26 10.45 0.51 -11.63
N GLU A 27 9.37 -0.26 -11.58
CA GLU A 27 9.35 -1.63 -11.04
C GLU A 27 9.96 -1.73 -9.64
N CYS A 28 9.69 -0.73 -8.79
CA CYS A 28 10.20 -0.63 -7.41
C CYS A 28 11.74 -0.62 -7.30
N SER A 29 12.44 -0.18 -8.36
CA SER A 29 13.90 -0.21 -8.40
C SER A 29 14.57 0.64 -7.32
N GLN A 30 13.88 1.70 -6.83
CA GLN A 30 14.40 2.55 -5.76
C GLN A 30 14.15 1.99 -4.36
N VAL A 31 13.34 0.96 -4.23
CA VAL A 31 12.98 0.41 -2.92
C VAL A 31 14.13 -0.43 -2.35
N PRO A 32 14.56 -0.19 -1.10
CA PRO A 32 15.66 -0.96 -0.51
C PRO A 32 15.37 -2.45 -0.41
N LYS A 33 16.38 -3.26 -0.67
CA LYS A 33 16.31 -4.72 -0.50
C LYS A 33 16.66 -5.08 0.95
N GLN A 34 15.91 -4.50 1.87
CA GLN A 34 16.09 -4.63 3.32
C GLN A 34 14.76 -4.91 3.99
N LYS A 35 14.80 -5.50 5.16
CA LYS A 35 13.64 -5.65 6.03
C LYS A 35 13.23 -4.29 6.57
N GLY A 36 11.95 -4.08 6.81
CA GLY A 36 11.48 -2.82 7.37
C GLY A 36 9.96 -2.70 7.36
N ILE A 37 9.50 -1.49 7.59
CA ILE A 37 8.09 -1.14 7.52
C ILE A 37 7.89 -0.08 6.43
N TYR A 38 6.71 -0.07 5.87
CA TYR A 38 6.31 0.99 4.93
C TYR A 38 4.92 1.49 5.27
N PHE A 39 4.70 2.77 5.00
CA PHE A 39 3.42 3.42 5.19
C PHE A 39 2.86 3.84 3.85
N VAL A 40 1.55 3.68 3.68
CA VAL A 40 0.83 4.18 2.51
C VAL A 40 0.02 5.39 2.94
N LEU A 41 0.23 6.51 2.26
CA LEU A 41 -0.31 7.81 2.60
C LEU A 41 -1.31 8.24 1.54
N LYS A 42 -2.43 8.80 1.99
CA LYS A 42 -3.44 9.34 1.08
C LYS A 42 -3.21 10.82 0.78
N GLN A 43 -3.73 11.25 -0.38
CA GLN A 43 -3.82 12.65 -0.74
C GLN A 43 -5.25 12.91 -1.22
N GLY A 44 -6.03 13.65 -0.44
CA GLY A 44 -7.39 13.99 -0.79
C GLY A 44 -8.44 12.99 -0.31
N PRO A 45 -9.70 13.11 -0.79
CA PRO A 45 -10.82 12.31 -0.30
C PRO A 45 -10.69 10.83 -0.70
N SER A 46 -11.21 9.96 0.16
CA SER A 46 -11.19 8.52 -0.04
C SER A 46 -12.51 8.06 -0.68
N ASN A 47 -12.46 7.80 -1.97
CA ASN A 47 -13.57 7.21 -2.72
C ASN A 47 -13.18 5.79 -3.15
N PHE A 48 -14.15 4.87 -3.18
CA PHE A 48 -13.89 3.47 -3.47
C PHE A 48 -14.50 3.04 -4.79
N LEU A 49 -13.79 2.14 -5.49
CA LEU A 49 -14.32 1.43 -6.65
C LEU A 49 -15.32 0.37 -6.18
N GLN A 50 -16.29 0.06 -7.03
CA GLN A 50 -17.28 -0.98 -6.75
C GLN A 50 -16.61 -2.37 -6.71
N ASN A 51 -15.61 -2.59 -7.56
CA ASN A 51 -14.85 -3.84 -7.64
C ASN A 51 -13.36 -3.56 -7.49
N SER A 52 -12.65 -4.51 -6.89
CA SER A 52 -11.20 -4.42 -6.76
C SER A 52 -10.50 -4.61 -8.11
N VAL A 53 -9.37 -3.93 -8.28
CA VAL A 53 -8.44 -4.19 -9.39
C VAL A 53 -7.46 -5.31 -9.04
N GLY A 54 -7.45 -5.77 -7.79
CA GLY A 54 -6.49 -6.75 -7.29
C GLY A 54 -6.67 -8.15 -7.84
N GLY A 55 -5.63 -8.96 -7.68
CA GLY A 55 -5.62 -10.35 -8.17
C GLY A 55 -6.41 -11.30 -7.30
N HIS A 56 -6.87 -12.40 -7.92
CA HIS A 56 -7.61 -13.46 -7.25
C HIS A 56 -6.65 -14.51 -6.68
N PHE A 57 -5.92 -14.17 -5.64
CA PHE A 57 -4.95 -15.07 -5.02
C PHE A 57 -5.66 -16.33 -4.48
N LYS A 58 -5.20 -17.50 -4.92
CA LYS A 58 -5.82 -18.80 -4.60
C LYS A 58 -7.31 -18.85 -4.99
N GLY A 59 -7.70 -18.16 -6.05
CA GLY A 59 -9.06 -18.14 -6.54
C GLY A 59 -10.04 -17.28 -5.72
N LYS A 60 -9.55 -16.53 -4.73
CA LYS A 60 -10.39 -15.68 -3.88
C LYS A 60 -10.59 -14.31 -4.52
N ASN A 61 -11.84 -13.86 -4.58
CA ASN A 61 -12.17 -12.52 -5.05
C ASN A 61 -11.69 -11.48 -4.01
N PRO A 62 -10.83 -10.51 -4.39
CA PRO A 62 -10.31 -9.51 -3.46
C PRO A 62 -11.29 -8.35 -3.18
N THR A 63 -12.43 -8.29 -3.87
CA THR A 63 -13.38 -7.18 -3.70
C THR A 63 -13.96 -7.18 -2.29
N VAL A 64 -13.93 -6.00 -1.66
CA VAL A 64 -14.50 -5.74 -0.34
C VAL A 64 -15.69 -4.80 -0.51
N SER A 65 -16.75 -4.98 0.28
CA SER A 65 -17.90 -4.08 0.23
C SER A 65 -17.50 -2.65 0.61
N ILE A 66 -18.15 -1.66 -0.01
CA ILE A 66 -17.84 -0.25 0.27
C ILE A 66 -18.13 0.07 1.75
N ASN A 67 -19.17 -0.50 2.34
CA ASN A 67 -19.47 -0.30 3.76
C ASN A 67 -18.35 -0.82 4.66
N GLU A 68 -17.79 -1.99 4.37
CA GLU A 68 -16.67 -2.53 5.13
C GLU A 68 -15.41 -1.69 4.96
N LEU A 69 -15.13 -1.21 3.74
CA LEU A 69 -14.00 -0.33 3.48
C LEU A 69 -14.11 0.97 4.27
N LYS A 70 -15.30 1.58 4.29
CA LYS A 70 -15.55 2.81 5.05
C LYS A 70 -15.43 2.59 6.56
N ASN A 71 -15.86 1.44 7.06
CA ASN A 71 -15.76 1.12 8.49
C ASN A 71 -14.30 0.94 8.93
N ASN A 72 -13.43 0.50 8.05
CA ASN A 72 -12.01 0.30 8.35
C ASN A 72 -11.16 1.54 8.06
N LEU A 73 -11.71 2.55 7.40
CA LEU A 73 -10.97 3.76 7.05
C LEU A 73 -10.94 4.72 8.24
N VAL A 74 -9.75 5.22 8.55
CA VAL A 74 -9.57 6.31 9.50
C VAL A 74 -9.39 7.59 8.69
N GLU A 75 -10.43 8.44 8.64
CA GLU A 75 -10.46 9.59 7.72
C GLU A 75 -9.52 10.72 8.14
N ASP A 76 -9.31 10.90 9.43
CA ASP A 76 -8.54 12.02 9.98
C ASP A 76 -7.04 11.78 10.01
N THR A 77 -6.55 10.75 9.33
CA THR A 77 -5.12 10.45 9.27
C THR A 77 -4.61 10.47 7.84
N LEU A 78 -3.35 10.83 7.70
CA LEU A 78 -2.61 10.73 6.45
C LEU A 78 -2.36 9.27 6.06
N VAL A 79 -2.12 8.42 7.05
CA VAL A 79 -1.76 7.01 6.85
C VAL A 79 -3.01 6.16 6.63
N VAL A 80 -3.07 5.45 5.51
CA VAL A 80 -4.17 4.52 5.21
C VAL A 80 -3.79 3.06 5.34
N TYR A 81 -2.48 2.75 5.40
CA TYR A 81 -2.01 1.37 5.53
C TYR A 81 -0.58 1.36 6.07
N ILE A 82 -0.29 0.36 6.88
CA ILE A 82 1.06 0.10 7.39
C ILE A 82 1.39 -1.35 7.04
N GLY A 83 2.48 -1.54 6.31
CA GLY A 83 2.96 -2.85 5.92
C GLY A 83 4.31 -3.17 6.52
N LYS A 84 4.59 -4.46 6.64
CA LYS A 84 5.86 -4.97 7.17
C LYS A 84 6.50 -5.91 6.17
N ALA A 85 7.79 -5.80 5.99
CA ALA A 85 8.59 -6.73 5.21
C ALA A 85 9.66 -7.37 6.09
N GLY A 86 9.67 -8.70 6.10
CA GLY A 86 10.61 -9.46 6.88
C GLY A 86 10.17 -9.67 8.33
N GLY A 87 10.81 -10.60 8.96
CA GLY A 87 10.63 -10.99 10.35
C GLY A 87 11.70 -12.01 10.68
N SER A 88 11.68 -12.59 11.88
CA SER A 88 12.73 -13.53 12.30
C SER A 88 12.85 -14.75 11.39
N ASN A 89 11.75 -15.18 10.75
CA ASN A 89 11.70 -16.37 9.89
C ASN A 89 11.35 -16.04 8.43
N SER A 90 11.42 -14.79 8.02
CA SER A 90 11.07 -14.36 6.67
C SER A 90 12.26 -13.75 5.95
N ARG A 91 12.42 -14.07 4.66
CA ARG A 91 13.42 -13.46 3.78
C ARG A 91 12.86 -12.27 3.00
N ALA A 92 11.60 -11.93 3.21
CA ALA A 92 10.97 -10.82 2.50
C ALA A 92 11.67 -9.49 2.82
N THR A 93 11.84 -8.67 1.80
CA THR A 93 12.39 -7.31 1.89
C THR A 93 11.32 -6.30 1.51
N LEU A 94 11.56 -5.04 1.80
CA LEU A 94 10.68 -3.96 1.33
C LEU A 94 10.50 -4.04 -0.18
N HIS A 95 11.60 -4.23 -0.93
CA HIS A 95 11.55 -4.38 -2.37
C HIS A 95 10.65 -5.54 -2.81
N SER A 96 10.83 -6.74 -2.25
CA SER A 96 10.05 -7.91 -2.64
C SER A 96 8.57 -7.77 -2.27
N ARG A 97 8.26 -7.22 -1.09
CA ARG A 97 6.88 -7.04 -0.65
C ARG A 97 6.15 -5.97 -1.45
N LEU A 98 6.81 -4.84 -1.73
CA LEU A 98 6.21 -3.79 -2.55
C LEU A 98 6.03 -4.22 -4.00
N LYS A 99 6.95 -5.03 -4.55
CA LYS A 99 6.73 -5.63 -5.87
C LYS A 99 5.48 -6.52 -5.89
N GLN A 100 5.29 -7.36 -4.88
CA GLN A 100 4.07 -8.16 -4.75
C GLN A 100 2.83 -7.29 -4.64
N TYR A 101 2.90 -6.22 -3.86
CA TYR A 101 1.82 -5.27 -3.69
C TYR A 101 1.42 -4.65 -5.04
N MET A 102 2.41 -4.22 -5.84
CA MET A 102 2.16 -3.67 -7.18
C MET A 102 1.57 -4.71 -8.13
N ARG A 103 2.11 -5.92 -8.14
CA ARG A 103 1.60 -7.03 -8.97
C ARG A 103 0.17 -7.39 -8.60
N PHE A 104 -0.14 -7.42 -7.32
CA PHE A 104 -1.52 -7.64 -6.86
C PHE A 104 -2.46 -6.56 -7.43
N GLY A 105 -2.04 -5.31 -7.39
CA GLY A 105 -2.81 -4.19 -7.93
C GLY A 105 -2.96 -4.22 -9.47
N GLU A 106 -2.08 -4.91 -10.17
CA GLU A 106 -2.17 -5.13 -11.62
C GLU A 106 -3.05 -6.32 -11.99
N GLY A 107 -3.66 -6.98 -11.01
CA GLY A 107 -4.55 -8.11 -11.22
C GLY A 107 -3.88 -9.47 -11.18
N GLU A 108 -2.62 -9.56 -10.80
CA GLU A 108 -1.91 -10.83 -10.70
C GLU A 108 -2.28 -11.56 -9.40
N PRO A 109 -2.46 -12.89 -9.45
CA PRO A 109 -2.88 -13.67 -8.27
C PRO A 109 -1.71 -13.95 -7.32
N VAL A 110 -1.15 -12.90 -6.73
CA VAL A 110 -0.02 -12.99 -5.82
C VAL A 110 -0.43 -12.77 -4.36
N GLY A 111 0.41 -13.20 -3.43
CA GLY A 111 0.12 -13.21 -2.00
C GLY A 111 0.28 -11.86 -1.30
N HIS A 112 -0.56 -10.90 -1.62
CA HIS A 112 -0.63 -9.64 -0.88
C HIS A 112 -2.08 -9.30 -0.52
N TRP A 113 -2.69 -10.17 0.27
CA TRP A 113 -4.13 -10.06 0.58
C TRP A 113 -4.48 -8.77 1.33
N GLY A 114 -3.60 -8.26 2.18
CA GLY A 114 -3.80 -6.98 2.87
C GLY A 114 -3.95 -5.80 1.91
N GLY A 115 -3.33 -5.85 0.75
CA GLY A 115 -3.44 -4.81 -0.28
C GLY A 115 -4.83 -4.62 -0.85
N ARG A 116 -5.72 -5.62 -0.71
CA ARG A 116 -7.09 -5.53 -1.24
C ARG A 116 -7.85 -4.32 -0.69
N LEU A 117 -7.53 -3.87 0.53
CA LEU A 117 -8.20 -2.73 1.15
C LEU A 117 -7.78 -1.40 0.49
N ILE A 118 -6.60 -1.34 -0.09
CA ILE A 118 -6.04 -0.12 -0.66
C ILE A 118 -6.34 -0.02 -2.16
N TRP A 119 -6.20 -1.13 -2.89
CA TRP A 119 -6.36 -1.12 -4.34
C TRP A 119 -7.79 -0.86 -4.81
N GLN A 120 -8.75 -0.86 -3.90
CA GLN A 120 -10.12 -0.49 -4.22
C GLN A 120 -10.40 1.02 -4.10
N LEU A 121 -9.41 1.82 -3.69
CA LEU A 121 -9.50 3.27 -3.75
C LEU A 121 -9.43 3.73 -5.22
N LYS A 122 -10.28 4.70 -5.59
CA LYS A 122 -10.28 5.24 -6.97
C LYS A 122 -8.95 5.89 -7.33
N ASN A 123 -8.28 6.49 -6.36
CA ASN A 123 -7.00 7.19 -6.54
C ASN A 123 -5.81 6.36 -6.07
N HIS A 124 -5.90 5.03 -6.12
CA HIS A 124 -4.86 4.14 -5.57
C HIS A 124 -3.47 4.40 -6.16
N ARG A 125 -3.35 4.81 -7.42
CA ARG A 125 -2.05 5.09 -8.04
C ARG A 125 -1.42 6.39 -7.56
N GLU A 126 -2.20 7.29 -6.98
CA GLU A 126 -1.73 8.58 -6.46
C GLU A 126 -1.30 8.50 -4.99
N LEU A 127 -1.52 7.37 -4.33
CA LEU A 127 -1.08 7.19 -2.95
C LEU A 127 0.45 7.19 -2.89
N THR A 128 0.98 7.73 -1.80
CA THR A 128 2.43 7.83 -1.58
C THR A 128 2.89 6.74 -0.63
N ILE A 129 4.05 6.14 -0.91
CA ILE A 129 4.67 5.14 -0.03
C ILE A 129 6.00 5.69 0.50
N CYS A 130 6.20 5.52 1.78
CA CYS A 130 7.47 5.84 2.43
C CYS A 130 7.91 4.73 3.38
#